data_0f545280ad55e861b9fcdc1d9f9d96d6
#
_entry.id   0f545280ad55e861b9fcdc1d9f9d96d6
#
_cell.length_a   1.000
_cell.length_b   1.000
_cell.length_c   1.000
_cell.angle_alpha   90.00
_cell.angle_beta   90.00
_cell.angle_gamma   90.00
#
_symmetry.space_group_name_H-M   'P 1'
#
loop_
_entity.id
_entity.type
_entity.pdbx_description
1 polymer ?
#
loop_
_entity_poly.entity_id
_entity_poly.type
_entity_poly.pdbx_seq_one_letter_code
_entity_poly.pdbx_strand_id
1 'polypeptide(L)'
;MVGIVLLGVFVLLLALGAPIAVCLGMSSVSAILVQGAGKPLEAIMSVLPRLCSSASSKFVLLAIPFFILSGNVMEKAGISGRLINLAEKCLGHIRGGMAMVCVVVSCFFAAISGSGPATVAALGLIMIPALVKAGYPASFSCALMAAGGAIGVVIPPSITFVVYGSIADASITDLFVAGVVPGLLMGLGLIVTAMLMGRRMDLKVLPKASGKERLAAFKDAFWGLLMPVIILGGIYGSVFTPTEAAAVSVFYGLIVGVFIYHEIDFKKMKDILVDSCSTTATVMFITMGATLFGYVLTRARLDLAIKDFMLNITGGSTVIFFIIVNIVLLIAGCFLDSTSALYIFTPLFAPVALQLGIDPIHLGTVMIVNLAIGLFTPPVGVNLYVACGIGDIKIEEITKGIIPCLLAELVVLLLVTYIPSLSLMFVG
;
A
#
# COMPACT_ATOMS: atom_id res chain seq x y z
N MET A 1 26.03 14.17 -18.09
CA MET A 1 25.80 15.38 -17.29
C MET A 1 24.35 15.48 -16.79
N VAL A 2 23.32 15.46 -17.65
CA VAL A 2 21.91 15.56 -17.27
C VAL A 2 21.49 14.51 -16.21
N GLY A 3 21.88 13.24 -16.40
CA GLY A 3 21.59 12.16 -15.45
C GLY A 3 22.25 12.32 -14.09
N ILE A 4 23.47 12.83 -14.06
CA ILE A 4 24.19 13.10 -12.81
C ILE A 4 23.49 14.20 -12.03
N VAL A 5 23.02 15.26 -12.73
CA VAL A 5 22.24 16.33 -12.10
C VAL A 5 20.90 15.80 -11.59
N LEU A 6 20.17 15.02 -12.40
CA LEU A 6 18.89 14.43 -12.03
C LEU A 6 19.02 13.60 -10.74
N LEU A 7 19.90 12.61 -10.74
CA LEU A 7 20.07 11.70 -9.61
C LEU A 7 20.77 12.38 -8.43
N GLY A 8 21.78 13.23 -8.68
CA GLY A 8 22.51 13.93 -7.63
C GLY A 8 21.64 14.91 -6.86
N VAL A 9 20.82 15.72 -7.54
CA VAL A 9 19.87 16.64 -6.89
C VAL A 9 18.77 15.87 -6.16
N PHE A 10 18.27 14.77 -6.76
CA PHE A 10 17.28 13.91 -6.12
C PHE A 10 17.78 13.35 -4.79
N VAL A 11 18.97 12.72 -4.79
CA VAL A 11 19.58 12.15 -3.58
C VAL A 11 19.91 13.21 -2.56
N LEU A 12 20.43 14.36 -3.00
CA LEU A 12 20.75 15.48 -2.10
C LEU A 12 19.50 15.99 -1.38
N LEU A 13 18.40 16.26 -2.10
CA LEU A 13 17.17 16.73 -1.51
C LEU A 13 16.53 15.68 -0.59
N LEU A 14 16.61 14.41 -0.96
CA LEU A 14 16.15 13.31 -0.12
C LEU A 14 16.95 13.23 1.19
N ALA A 15 18.26 13.35 1.11
CA ALA A 15 19.13 13.36 2.29
C ALA A 15 18.90 14.57 3.21
N LEU A 16 18.45 15.70 2.65
CA LEU A 16 18.03 16.89 3.40
C LEU A 16 16.61 16.75 4.00
N GLY A 17 15.91 15.63 3.78
CA GLY A 17 14.58 15.39 4.31
C GLY A 17 13.46 16.10 3.55
N ALA A 18 13.69 16.56 2.32
CA ALA A 18 12.65 17.20 1.52
C ALA A 18 11.55 16.18 1.14
N PRO A 19 10.26 16.61 1.03
CA PRO A 19 9.19 15.75 0.56
C PRO A 19 9.51 15.16 -0.83
N ILE A 20 9.18 13.88 -1.06
CA ILE A 20 9.56 13.15 -2.28
C ILE A 20 9.04 13.82 -3.55
N ALA A 21 7.81 14.38 -3.51
CA ALA A 21 7.26 15.14 -4.63
C ALA A 21 8.16 16.32 -5.03
N VAL A 22 8.73 17.01 -4.03
CA VAL A 22 9.68 18.10 -4.24
C VAL A 22 11.01 17.56 -4.78
N CYS A 23 11.51 16.44 -4.24
CA CYS A 23 12.73 15.80 -4.73
C CYS A 23 12.61 15.45 -6.22
N LEU A 24 11.51 14.81 -6.62
CA LEU A 24 11.23 14.43 -8.01
C LEU A 24 11.06 15.66 -8.92
N GLY A 25 10.28 16.64 -8.47
CA GLY A 25 10.02 17.86 -9.25
C GLY A 25 11.26 18.72 -9.44
N MET A 26 11.95 19.06 -8.35
CA MET A 26 13.12 19.96 -8.39
C MET A 26 14.32 19.33 -9.09
N SER A 27 14.58 18.03 -8.90
CA SER A 27 15.64 17.34 -9.63
C SER A 27 15.36 17.33 -11.13
N SER A 28 14.10 17.11 -11.52
CA SER A 28 13.67 17.14 -12.92
C SER A 28 13.80 18.54 -13.53
N VAL A 29 13.36 19.58 -12.83
CA VAL A 29 13.51 20.97 -13.26
C VAL A 29 14.99 21.32 -13.44
N SER A 30 15.83 20.98 -12.47
CA SER A 30 17.29 21.22 -12.54
C SER A 30 17.92 20.52 -13.75
N ALA A 31 17.53 19.28 -14.01
CA ALA A 31 18.03 18.50 -15.15
C ALA A 31 17.53 19.07 -16.50
N ILE A 32 16.26 19.51 -16.58
CA ILE A 32 15.68 20.17 -17.77
C ILE A 32 16.40 21.48 -18.07
N LEU A 33 16.73 22.29 -17.06
CA LEU A 33 17.50 23.51 -17.22
C LEU A 33 18.89 23.26 -17.79
N VAL A 34 19.60 22.24 -17.26
CA VAL A 34 20.92 21.83 -17.75
C VAL A 34 20.85 21.31 -19.19
N GLN A 35 19.81 20.53 -19.51
CA GLN A 35 19.60 19.99 -20.87
C GLN A 35 19.26 21.08 -21.90
N GLY A 36 18.56 22.11 -21.45
CA GLY A 36 18.14 23.25 -22.27
C GLY A 36 19.18 24.40 -22.33
N ALA A 37 20.37 24.22 -21.77
CA ALA A 37 21.38 25.28 -21.74
C ALA A 37 21.62 25.86 -23.12
N GLY A 38 21.54 27.19 -23.25
CA GLY A 38 21.64 27.92 -24.53
C GLY A 38 20.30 28.17 -25.25
N LYS A 39 19.18 27.69 -24.71
CA LYS A 39 17.82 27.99 -25.24
C LYS A 39 17.12 29.04 -24.38
N PRO A 40 16.12 29.79 -24.92
CA PRO A 40 15.32 30.70 -24.12
C PRO A 40 14.63 29.95 -22.96
N LEU A 41 14.64 30.57 -21.76
CA LEU A 41 14.07 29.97 -20.55
C LEU A 41 12.59 29.61 -20.73
N GLU A 42 11.82 30.44 -21.40
CA GLU A 42 10.40 30.21 -21.74
C GLU A 42 10.18 28.92 -22.51
N ALA A 43 11.04 28.65 -23.52
CA ALA A 43 10.98 27.43 -24.32
C ALA A 43 11.31 26.18 -23.48
N ILE A 44 12.26 26.29 -22.53
CA ILE A 44 12.65 25.21 -21.63
C ILE A 44 11.51 24.92 -20.64
N MET A 45 10.95 25.95 -20.04
CA MET A 45 9.93 25.83 -18.97
C MET A 45 8.53 25.49 -19.52
N SER A 46 8.26 25.70 -20.82
CA SER A 46 6.96 25.39 -21.45
C SER A 46 6.57 23.91 -21.39
N VAL A 47 7.54 23.01 -21.19
CA VAL A 47 7.32 21.56 -21.06
C VAL A 47 6.66 21.22 -19.72
N LEU A 48 6.96 21.96 -18.65
CA LEU A 48 6.50 21.64 -17.28
C LEU A 48 4.96 21.65 -17.16
N PRO A 49 4.25 22.75 -17.52
CA PRO A 49 2.78 22.78 -17.37
C PRO A 49 2.11 21.69 -18.20
N ARG A 50 2.62 21.42 -19.41
CA ARG A 50 2.06 20.39 -20.31
C ARG A 50 2.19 19.00 -19.70
N LEU A 51 3.35 18.64 -19.13
CA LEU A 51 3.56 17.34 -18.50
C LEU A 51 2.75 17.20 -17.21
N CYS A 52 2.69 18.25 -16.40
CA CYS A 52 1.86 18.25 -15.18
C CYS A 52 0.38 18.09 -15.52
N SER A 53 -0.12 18.82 -16.53
CA SER A 53 -1.50 18.68 -17.00
C SER A 53 -1.78 17.29 -17.55
N SER A 54 -0.88 16.74 -18.37
CA SER A 54 -1.02 15.38 -18.90
C SER A 54 -1.03 14.32 -17.79
N ALA A 55 -0.18 14.49 -16.76
CA ALA A 55 -0.14 13.60 -15.62
C ALA A 55 -1.46 13.58 -14.84
N SER A 56 -2.04 14.77 -14.59
CA SER A 56 -3.29 14.89 -13.82
C SER A 56 -4.56 14.55 -14.61
N SER A 57 -4.47 14.47 -15.93
CA SER A 57 -5.63 14.24 -16.81
C SER A 57 -5.89 12.75 -17.10
N LYS A 58 -5.08 11.83 -16.59
CA LYS A 58 -5.31 10.39 -16.76
C LYS A 58 -6.56 9.96 -16.02
N PHE A 59 -7.60 9.52 -16.74
CA PHE A 59 -8.90 9.10 -16.19
C PHE A 59 -8.78 8.02 -15.09
N VAL A 60 -7.86 7.09 -15.29
CA VAL A 60 -7.59 6.00 -14.36
C VAL A 60 -7.17 6.49 -12.96
N LEU A 61 -6.46 7.63 -12.88
CA LEU A 61 -6.02 8.21 -11.61
C LEU A 61 -7.16 8.80 -10.79
N LEU A 62 -8.35 9.01 -11.37
CA LEU A 62 -9.55 9.40 -10.62
C LEU A 62 -10.00 8.33 -9.61
N ALA A 63 -9.60 7.07 -9.81
CA ALA A 63 -9.85 6.04 -8.81
C ALA A 63 -9.19 6.35 -7.46
N ILE A 64 -8.02 7.01 -7.47
CA ILE A 64 -7.25 7.31 -6.24
C ILE A 64 -8.04 8.23 -5.28
N PRO A 65 -8.49 9.44 -5.68
CA PRO A 65 -9.26 10.31 -4.80
C PRO A 65 -10.56 9.67 -4.29
N PHE A 66 -11.23 8.88 -5.14
CA PHE A 66 -12.45 8.19 -4.71
C PHE A 66 -12.18 7.06 -3.72
N PHE A 67 -11.14 6.25 -3.90
CA PHE A 67 -10.78 5.23 -2.91
C PHE A 67 -10.30 5.84 -1.59
N ILE A 68 -9.51 6.94 -1.63
CA ILE A 68 -9.12 7.67 -0.42
C ILE A 68 -10.35 8.19 0.32
N LEU A 69 -11.27 8.84 -0.39
CA LEU A 69 -12.50 9.37 0.19
C LEU A 69 -13.37 8.25 0.75
N SER A 70 -13.54 7.16 0.01
CA SER A 70 -14.28 5.98 0.45
C SER A 70 -13.69 5.37 1.73
N GLY A 71 -12.37 5.19 1.80
CA GLY A 71 -11.67 4.69 2.97
C GLY A 71 -11.90 5.56 4.19
N ASN A 72 -11.75 6.89 4.06
CA ASN A 72 -11.98 7.85 5.14
C ASN A 72 -13.45 7.88 5.61
N VAL A 73 -14.40 7.81 4.67
CA VAL A 73 -15.82 7.71 4.99
C VAL A 73 -16.11 6.47 5.83
N MET A 74 -15.59 5.30 5.40
CA MET A 74 -15.84 4.03 6.06
C MET A 74 -15.17 3.96 7.44
N GLU A 75 -13.98 4.56 7.59
CA GLU A 75 -13.30 4.69 8.88
C GLU A 75 -14.14 5.50 9.87
N LYS A 76 -14.58 6.70 9.47
CA LYS A 76 -15.37 7.60 10.31
C LYS A 76 -16.82 7.10 10.52
N ALA A 77 -17.32 6.20 9.68
CA ALA A 77 -18.57 5.47 9.87
C ALA A 77 -18.50 4.41 10.99
N GLY A 78 -17.35 4.23 11.65
CA GLY A 78 -17.20 3.32 12.78
C GLY A 78 -17.19 1.84 12.40
N ILE A 79 -16.85 1.52 11.15
CA ILE A 79 -16.84 0.14 10.66
C ILE A 79 -15.71 -0.67 11.31
N SER A 80 -14.56 -0.06 11.59
CA SER A 80 -13.42 -0.71 12.26
C SER A 80 -13.83 -1.37 13.58
N GLY A 81 -14.54 -0.65 14.45
CA GLY A 81 -15.00 -1.20 15.73
C GLY A 81 -15.97 -2.38 15.57
N ARG A 82 -16.88 -2.32 14.57
CA ARG A 82 -17.84 -3.38 14.28
C ARG A 82 -17.18 -4.64 13.72
N LEU A 83 -16.19 -4.48 12.83
CA LEU A 83 -15.38 -5.59 12.32
C LEU A 83 -14.55 -6.25 13.41
N ILE A 84 -13.93 -5.45 14.30
CA ILE A 84 -13.18 -5.96 15.44
C ILE A 84 -14.10 -6.77 16.37
N ASN A 85 -15.26 -6.23 16.74
CA ASN A 85 -16.24 -6.94 17.58
C ASN A 85 -16.68 -8.28 16.95
N LEU A 86 -16.99 -8.31 15.68
CA LEU A 86 -17.32 -9.54 14.95
C LEU A 86 -16.17 -10.56 15.02
N ALA A 87 -14.96 -10.15 14.69
CA ALA A 87 -13.79 -11.01 14.69
C ALA A 87 -13.47 -11.52 16.11
N GLU A 88 -13.60 -10.68 17.14
CA GLU A 88 -13.46 -11.08 18.56
C GLU A 88 -14.47 -12.15 18.97
N LYS A 89 -15.75 -11.98 18.60
CA LYS A 89 -16.80 -12.97 18.89
C LYS A 89 -16.55 -14.30 18.16
N CYS A 90 -15.90 -14.27 17.00
CA CYS A 90 -15.59 -15.47 16.22
C CYS A 90 -14.28 -16.15 16.67
N LEU A 91 -13.22 -15.39 16.91
CA LEU A 91 -11.85 -15.90 17.06
C LEU A 91 -11.26 -15.68 18.47
N GLY A 92 -11.78 -14.73 19.27
CA GLY A 92 -11.19 -14.34 20.54
C GLY A 92 -11.13 -15.45 21.61
N HIS A 93 -11.92 -16.51 21.46
CA HIS A 93 -11.93 -17.68 22.36
C HIS A 93 -10.81 -18.70 22.05
N ILE A 94 -10.04 -18.49 20.97
CA ILE A 94 -8.93 -19.36 20.59
C ILE A 94 -7.66 -18.83 21.27
N ARG A 95 -6.74 -19.71 21.67
CA ARG A 95 -5.44 -19.29 22.21
C ARG A 95 -4.67 -18.53 21.12
N GLY A 96 -4.28 -17.30 21.41
CA GLY A 96 -3.72 -16.40 20.40
C GLY A 96 -4.77 -15.68 19.56
N GLY A 97 -6.06 -15.83 19.89
CA GLY A 97 -7.19 -15.32 19.11
C GLY A 97 -7.15 -13.81 18.88
N MET A 98 -6.70 -13.02 19.86
CA MET A 98 -6.60 -11.57 19.69
C MET A 98 -5.62 -11.16 18.58
N ALA A 99 -4.52 -11.87 18.42
CA ALA A 99 -3.60 -11.60 17.32
C ALA A 99 -4.18 -12.06 15.96
N MET A 100 -4.92 -13.17 15.94
CA MET A 100 -5.69 -13.57 14.75
C MET A 100 -6.76 -12.54 14.38
N VAL A 101 -7.47 -12.00 15.39
CA VAL A 101 -8.43 -10.91 15.20
C VAL A 101 -7.75 -9.70 14.54
N CYS A 102 -6.59 -9.28 15.06
CA CYS A 102 -5.81 -8.18 14.51
C CYS A 102 -5.54 -8.38 13.02
N VAL A 103 -5.01 -9.53 12.62
CA VAL A 103 -4.67 -9.81 11.22
C VAL A 103 -5.91 -9.92 10.33
N VAL A 104 -6.93 -10.66 10.77
CA VAL A 104 -8.18 -10.84 10.00
C VAL A 104 -8.88 -9.50 9.78
N VAL A 105 -8.97 -8.66 10.82
CA VAL A 105 -9.56 -7.31 10.67
C VAL A 105 -8.69 -6.43 9.77
N SER A 106 -7.37 -6.55 9.85
CA SER A 106 -6.47 -5.84 8.93
C SER A 106 -6.71 -6.24 7.48
N CYS A 107 -6.91 -7.53 7.19
CA CYS A 107 -7.24 -7.99 5.83
C CYS A 107 -8.57 -7.41 5.32
N PHE A 108 -9.61 -7.39 6.16
CA PHE A 108 -10.90 -6.80 5.78
C PHE A 108 -10.81 -5.28 5.62
N PHE A 109 -10.11 -4.61 6.54
CA PHE A 109 -9.96 -3.16 6.47
C PHE A 109 -9.04 -2.73 5.32
N ALA A 110 -8.08 -3.57 4.96
CA ALA A 110 -7.24 -3.42 3.78
C ALA A 110 -8.08 -3.25 2.51
N ALA A 111 -9.08 -4.14 2.34
CA ALA A 111 -10.02 -4.10 1.21
C ALA A 111 -10.96 -2.85 1.19
N ILE A 112 -10.84 -1.98 2.15
CA ILE A 112 -11.60 -0.73 2.25
C ILE A 112 -10.68 0.49 2.11
N SER A 113 -9.54 0.47 2.83
CA SER A 113 -8.62 1.60 2.97
C SER A 113 -7.64 1.73 1.80
N GLY A 114 -7.14 0.62 1.26
CA GLY A 114 -6.12 0.61 0.21
C GLY A 114 -4.77 1.24 0.61
N SER A 115 -4.55 1.51 1.91
CA SER A 115 -3.36 2.21 2.45
C SER A 115 -2.86 1.56 3.73
N GLY A 116 -1.56 1.27 3.79
CA GLY A 116 -0.92 0.69 4.97
C GLY A 116 -0.98 1.59 6.21
N PRO A 117 -0.43 2.80 6.14
CA PRO A 117 -0.42 3.72 7.29
C PRO A 117 -1.82 4.08 7.80
N ALA A 118 -2.80 4.26 6.89
CA ALA A 118 -4.18 4.53 7.27
C ALA A 118 -4.79 3.33 8.02
N THR A 119 -4.52 2.11 7.58
CA THR A 119 -4.96 0.88 8.28
C THR A 119 -4.37 0.79 9.69
N VAL A 120 -3.07 1.09 9.85
CA VAL A 120 -2.42 1.11 11.17
C VAL A 120 -3.04 2.17 12.07
N ALA A 121 -3.29 3.37 11.54
CA ALA A 121 -3.88 4.48 12.30
C ALA A 121 -5.30 4.14 12.79
N ALA A 122 -6.14 3.63 11.89
CA ALA A 122 -7.55 3.33 12.19
C ALA A 122 -7.72 2.15 13.15
N LEU A 123 -6.99 1.06 12.93
CA LEU A 123 -7.12 -0.16 13.72
C LEU A 123 -6.22 -0.16 14.96
N GLY A 124 -5.05 0.48 14.89
CA GLY A 124 -4.04 0.45 15.92
C GLY A 124 -4.52 1.01 17.27
N LEU A 125 -5.30 2.08 17.23
CA LEU A 125 -5.88 2.70 18.42
C LEU A 125 -6.72 1.71 19.27
N ILE A 126 -7.33 0.73 18.63
CA ILE A 126 -8.16 -0.30 19.32
C ILE A 126 -7.35 -1.57 19.52
N MET A 127 -6.66 -2.05 18.47
CA MET A 127 -6.03 -3.37 18.49
C MET A 127 -4.75 -3.43 19.31
N ILE A 128 -3.90 -2.39 19.32
CA ILE A 128 -2.66 -2.40 20.10
C ILE A 128 -2.96 -2.51 21.59
N PRO A 129 -3.83 -1.68 22.20
CA PRO A 129 -4.22 -1.86 23.60
C PRO A 129 -4.90 -3.20 23.89
N ALA A 130 -5.72 -3.72 22.96
CA ALA A 130 -6.39 -5.00 23.12
C ALA A 130 -5.40 -6.17 23.15
N LEU A 131 -4.39 -6.16 22.29
CA LEU A 131 -3.31 -7.15 22.26
C LEU A 131 -2.49 -7.12 23.55
N VAL A 132 -2.12 -5.93 24.04
CA VAL A 132 -1.39 -5.77 25.30
C VAL A 132 -2.22 -6.29 26.49
N LYS A 133 -3.53 -5.99 26.55
CA LYS A 133 -4.44 -6.53 27.56
C LYS A 133 -4.57 -8.06 27.48
N ALA A 134 -4.46 -8.63 26.28
CA ALA A 134 -4.46 -10.08 26.08
C ALA A 134 -3.15 -10.77 26.51
N GLY A 135 -2.11 -10.00 26.85
CA GLY A 135 -0.83 -10.52 27.36
C GLY A 135 0.31 -10.51 26.34
N TYR A 136 0.12 -9.90 25.17
CA TYR A 136 1.22 -9.70 24.21
C TYR A 136 2.11 -8.53 24.65
N PRO A 137 3.45 -8.62 24.47
CA PRO A 137 4.35 -7.49 24.67
C PRO A 137 3.96 -6.32 23.78
N ALA A 138 4.10 -5.08 24.26
CA ALA A 138 3.77 -3.88 23.49
C ALA A 138 4.57 -3.83 22.17
N SER A 139 5.86 -4.21 22.19
CA SER A 139 6.70 -4.28 21.00
C SER A 139 6.15 -5.21 19.93
N PHE A 140 5.69 -6.40 20.30
CA PHE A 140 5.08 -7.34 19.36
C PHE A 140 3.69 -6.89 18.91
N SER A 141 2.89 -6.30 19.81
CA SER A 141 1.55 -5.78 19.50
C SER A 141 1.61 -4.66 18.43
N CYS A 142 2.53 -3.71 18.60
CA CYS A 142 2.77 -2.65 17.63
C CYS A 142 3.34 -3.21 16.32
N ALA A 143 4.27 -4.16 16.41
CA ALA A 143 4.87 -4.81 15.24
C ALA A 143 3.83 -5.58 14.41
N LEU A 144 2.98 -6.38 15.05
CA LEU A 144 1.92 -7.12 14.38
C LEU A 144 0.91 -6.19 13.71
N MET A 145 0.57 -5.07 14.37
CA MET A 145 -0.33 -4.06 13.79
C MET A 145 0.31 -3.37 12.59
N ALA A 146 1.60 -3.02 12.67
CA ALA A 146 2.35 -2.41 11.57
C ALA A 146 2.43 -3.35 10.34
N ALA A 147 2.74 -4.63 10.58
CA ALA A 147 2.75 -5.65 9.54
C ALA A 147 1.34 -5.94 8.98
N GLY A 148 0.33 -6.05 9.85
CA GLY A 148 -1.07 -6.21 9.43
C GLY A 148 -1.55 -5.04 8.56
N GLY A 149 -1.17 -3.81 8.92
CA GLY A 149 -1.47 -2.63 8.10
C GLY A 149 -0.85 -2.67 6.71
N ALA A 150 0.34 -3.28 6.56
CA ALA A 150 1.00 -3.41 5.27
C ALA A 150 0.19 -4.25 4.25
N ILE A 151 -0.63 -5.20 4.73
CA ILE A 151 -1.56 -5.94 3.87
C ILE A 151 -2.50 -4.99 3.11
N GLY A 152 -2.76 -3.79 3.67
CA GLY A 152 -3.63 -2.76 3.09
C GLY A 152 -3.17 -2.23 1.73
N VAL A 153 -1.92 -2.40 1.36
CA VAL A 153 -1.44 -2.02 0.02
C VAL A 153 -1.47 -3.18 -0.98
N VAL A 154 -1.73 -4.41 -0.53
CA VAL A 154 -1.72 -5.62 -1.37
C VAL A 154 -3.13 -6.16 -1.61
N ILE A 155 -3.98 -6.26 -0.58
CA ILE A 155 -5.38 -6.71 -0.78
C ILE A 155 -6.15 -5.62 -1.54
N PRO A 156 -6.80 -5.95 -2.67
CA PRO A 156 -7.57 -4.98 -3.43
C PRO A 156 -8.91 -4.59 -2.74
N PRO A 157 -9.41 -3.37 -3.02
CA PRO A 157 -8.82 -2.35 -3.89
C PRO A 157 -7.62 -1.65 -3.23
N SER A 158 -6.58 -1.41 -4.00
CA SER A 158 -5.33 -0.83 -3.52
C SER A 158 -4.89 0.35 -4.40
N ILE A 159 -4.52 1.46 -3.77
CA ILE A 159 -4.03 2.66 -4.45
C ILE A 159 -2.72 2.36 -5.19
N THR A 160 -1.87 1.52 -4.62
CA THR A 160 -0.57 1.16 -5.21
C THR A 160 -0.72 0.37 -6.51
N PHE A 161 -1.72 -0.51 -6.63
CA PHE A 161 -2.04 -1.19 -7.89
C PHE A 161 -2.55 -0.21 -8.96
N VAL A 162 -3.38 0.76 -8.58
CA VAL A 162 -3.84 1.81 -9.52
C VAL A 162 -2.65 2.62 -10.03
N VAL A 163 -1.73 3.00 -9.13
CA VAL A 163 -0.52 3.75 -9.48
C VAL A 163 0.37 2.92 -10.41
N TYR A 164 0.69 1.67 -10.04
CA TYR A 164 1.51 0.80 -10.87
C TYR A 164 0.89 0.61 -12.26
N GLY A 165 -0.40 0.27 -12.34
CA GLY A 165 -1.12 0.09 -13.59
C GLY A 165 -1.08 1.33 -14.48
N SER A 166 -1.16 2.54 -13.89
CA SER A 166 -1.07 3.81 -14.63
C SER A 166 0.34 4.12 -15.18
N ILE A 167 1.40 3.57 -14.55
CA ILE A 167 2.79 3.76 -14.96
C ILE A 167 3.21 2.70 -16.00
N ALA A 168 2.87 1.43 -15.72
CA ALA A 168 3.25 0.28 -16.53
C ALA A 168 2.28 0.03 -17.71
N ASP A 169 1.21 0.83 -17.83
CA ASP A 169 0.12 0.63 -18.81
C ASP A 169 -0.50 -0.76 -18.73
N ALA A 170 -0.66 -1.26 -17.49
CA ALA A 170 -1.17 -2.59 -17.19
C ALA A 170 -2.62 -2.53 -16.68
N SER A 171 -3.40 -3.59 -16.93
CA SER A 171 -4.79 -3.70 -16.49
C SER A 171 -4.91 -3.63 -14.97
N ILE A 172 -5.63 -2.62 -14.45
CA ILE A 172 -5.86 -2.48 -13.00
C ILE A 172 -6.78 -3.58 -12.47
N THR A 173 -7.74 -4.02 -13.27
CA THR A 173 -8.62 -5.15 -12.92
C THR A 173 -7.80 -6.41 -12.68
N ASP A 174 -6.87 -6.74 -13.59
CA ASP A 174 -6.02 -7.92 -13.48
C ASP A 174 -5.04 -7.79 -12.31
N LEU A 175 -4.50 -6.58 -12.07
CA LEU A 175 -3.67 -6.30 -10.90
C LEU A 175 -4.44 -6.51 -9.60
N PHE A 176 -5.71 -6.11 -9.53
CA PHE A 176 -6.55 -6.36 -8.36
C PHE A 176 -6.79 -7.87 -8.17
N VAL A 177 -7.05 -8.60 -9.24
CA VAL A 177 -7.16 -10.07 -9.17
C VAL A 177 -5.86 -10.70 -8.67
N ALA A 178 -4.73 -10.25 -9.21
CA ALA A 178 -3.40 -10.75 -8.87
C ALA A 178 -2.99 -10.50 -7.41
N GLY A 179 -3.52 -9.44 -6.78
CA GLY A 179 -3.22 -9.07 -5.39
C GLY A 179 -3.93 -9.92 -4.33
N VAL A 180 -5.02 -10.62 -4.68
CA VAL A 180 -5.84 -11.36 -3.71
C VAL A 180 -5.05 -12.48 -3.05
N VAL A 181 -4.47 -13.37 -3.83
CA VAL A 181 -3.74 -14.54 -3.30
C VAL A 181 -2.52 -14.13 -2.49
N PRO A 182 -1.63 -13.24 -2.98
CA PRO A 182 -0.51 -12.73 -2.18
C PRO A 182 -0.96 -12.07 -0.88
N GLY A 183 -2.00 -11.23 -0.90
CA GLY A 183 -2.51 -10.58 0.30
C GLY A 183 -3.05 -11.57 1.34
N LEU A 184 -3.74 -12.61 0.92
CA LEU A 184 -4.20 -13.70 1.79
C LEU A 184 -3.02 -14.51 2.35
N LEU A 185 -1.98 -14.76 1.55
CA LEU A 185 -0.76 -15.44 2.01
C LEU A 185 -0.02 -14.61 3.06
N MET A 186 0.05 -13.29 2.89
CA MET A 186 0.58 -12.38 3.91
C MET A 186 -0.24 -12.50 5.22
N GLY A 187 -1.57 -12.39 5.14
CA GLY A 187 -2.42 -12.58 6.29
C GLY A 187 -2.21 -13.93 6.98
N LEU A 188 -2.09 -15.01 6.21
CA LEU A 188 -1.81 -16.35 6.74
C LEU A 188 -0.43 -16.43 7.42
N GLY A 189 0.60 -15.84 6.81
CA GLY A 189 1.96 -15.76 7.38
C GLY A 189 1.96 -15.08 8.74
N LEU A 190 1.27 -13.93 8.86
CA LEU A 190 1.14 -13.22 10.13
C LEU A 190 0.32 -14.00 11.17
N ILE A 191 -0.76 -14.67 10.77
CA ILE A 191 -1.55 -15.54 11.69
C ILE A 191 -0.68 -16.67 12.23
N VAL A 192 0.07 -17.36 11.37
CA VAL A 192 0.98 -18.43 11.77
C VAL A 192 2.04 -17.89 12.74
N THR A 193 2.64 -16.76 12.42
CA THR A 193 3.62 -16.10 13.30
C THR A 193 3.02 -15.76 14.68
N ALA A 194 1.85 -15.15 14.67
CA ALA A 194 1.14 -14.80 15.90
C ALA A 194 0.79 -16.03 16.77
N MET A 195 0.38 -17.12 16.15
CA MET A 195 0.11 -18.38 16.85
C MET A 195 1.37 -19.02 17.43
N LEU A 196 2.48 -19.01 16.68
CA LEU A 196 3.76 -19.54 17.14
C LEU A 196 4.33 -18.75 18.33
N MET A 197 4.27 -17.42 18.25
CA MET A 197 4.68 -16.53 19.34
C MET A 197 3.77 -16.71 20.56
N GLY A 198 2.46 -16.78 20.34
CA GLY A 198 1.46 -16.95 21.41
C GLY A 198 1.57 -18.28 22.18
N ARG A 199 2.14 -19.34 21.58
CA ARG A 199 2.37 -20.63 22.29
C ARG A 199 3.31 -20.52 23.48
N ARG A 200 4.22 -19.53 23.45
CA ARG A 200 5.26 -19.32 24.48
C ARG A 200 4.85 -18.26 25.52
N MET A 201 3.64 -17.70 25.41
CA MET A 201 3.14 -16.61 26.26
C MET A 201 1.94 -17.08 27.07
N ASP A 202 1.75 -16.49 28.24
CA ASP A 202 0.54 -16.70 29.04
C ASP A 202 -0.54 -15.72 28.60
N LEU A 203 -1.28 -16.11 27.56
CA LEU A 203 -2.27 -15.27 26.93
C LEU A 203 -3.65 -15.44 27.56
N LYS A 204 -4.31 -14.33 27.82
CA LYS A 204 -5.72 -14.31 28.23
C LYS A 204 -6.59 -14.64 27.02
N VAL A 205 -7.50 -15.57 27.22
CA VAL A 205 -8.46 -16.01 26.20
C VAL A 205 -9.83 -15.46 26.57
N LEU A 206 -10.54 -14.92 25.59
CA LEU A 206 -11.90 -14.44 25.78
C LEU A 206 -12.87 -15.62 25.93
N PRO A 207 -13.99 -15.45 26.67
CA PRO A 207 -15.02 -16.49 26.76
C PRO A 207 -15.63 -16.71 25.35
N LYS A 208 -16.00 -17.96 25.09
CA LYS A 208 -16.65 -18.34 23.81
C LYS A 208 -18.01 -17.66 23.69
N ALA A 209 -18.14 -16.79 22.69
CA ALA A 209 -19.40 -16.11 22.42
C ALA A 209 -20.49 -17.09 21.97
N SER A 210 -21.71 -16.83 22.39
CA SER A 210 -22.90 -17.59 21.98
C SER A 210 -23.21 -17.37 20.49
N GLY A 211 -23.97 -18.29 19.88
CA GLY A 211 -24.42 -18.12 18.49
C GLY A 211 -25.26 -16.85 18.28
N LYS A 212 -26.04 -16.44 19.29
CA LYS A 212 -26.84 -15.20 19.23
C LYS A 212 -25.94 -13.96 19.22
N GLU A 213 -24.89 -13.93 20.03
CA GLU A 213 -23.94 -12.81 20.05
C GLU A 213 -23.14 -12.69 18.75
N ARG A 214 -22.75 -13.83 18.16
CA ARG A 214 -22.07 -13.86 16.86
C ARG A 214 -22.97 -13.33 15.74
N LEU A 215 -24.24 -13.76 15.74
CA LEU A 215 -25.21 -13.30 14.76
C LEU A 215 -25.53 -11.80 14.92
N ALA A 216 -25.60 -11.31 16.16
CA ALA A 216 -25.78 -9.88 16.43
C ALA A 216 -24.59 -9.06 15.92
N ALA A 217 -23.35 -9.49 16.24
CA ALA A 217 -22.15 -8.84 15.75
C ALA A 217 -22.02 -8.89 14.19
N PHE A 218 -22.44 -10.01 13.58
CA PHE A 218 -22.50 -10.10 12.12
C PHE A 218 -23.49 -9.13 11.50
N LYS A 219 -24.70 -9.00 12.07
CA LYS A 219 -25.71 -8.05 11.58
C LYS A 219 -25.23 -6.60 11.70
N ASP A 220 -24.52 -6.27 12.79
CA ASP A 220 -23.94 -4.95 13.00
C ASP A 220 -22.82 -4.62 12.01
N ALA A 221 -21.94 -5.59 11.71
CA ALA A 221 -20.85 -5.45 10.75
C ALA A 221 -21.26 -5.65 9.28
N PHE A 222 -22.47 -6.14 9.01
CA PHE A 222 -22.91 -6.59 7.68
C PHE A 222 -22.70 -5.53 6.59
N TRP A 223 -23.12 -4.30 6.85
CA TRP A 223 -22.99 -3.22 5.88
C TRP A 223 -21.52 -2.87 5.57
N GLY A 224 -20.65 -2.97 6.57
CA GLY A 224 -19.20 -2.81 6.35
C GLY A 224 -18.59 -3.94 5.51
N LEU A 225 -19.02 -5.19 5.77
CA LEU A 225 -18.56 -6.35 5.02
C LEU A 225 -19.04 -6.37 3.58
N LEU A 226 -20.17 -5.72 3.30
CA LEU A 226 -20.74 -5.66 1.94
C LEU A 226 -19.92 -4.74 1.02
N MET A 227 -19.18 -3.78 1.56
CA MET A 227 -18.39 -2.83 0.78
C MET A 227 -17.35 -3.50 -0.14
N PRO A 228 -16.42 -4.34 0.35
CA PRO A 228 -15.50 -5.07 -0.53
C PRO A 228 -16.22 -5.93 -1.56
N VAL A 229 -17.36 -6.52 -1.18
CA VAL A 229 -18.16 -7.35 -2.09
C VAL A 229 -18.72 -6.52 -3.24
N ILE A 230 -19.23 -5.32 -2.97
CA ILE A 230 -19.73 -4.41 -4.00
C ILE A 230 -18.62 -3.99 -4.94
N ILE A 231 -17.47 -3.59 -4.39
CA ILE A 231 -16.33 -3.11 -5.19
C ILE A 231 -15.78 -4.25 -6.05
N LEU A 232 -15.34 -5.33 -5.43
CA LEU A 232 -14.67 -6.43 -6.13
C LEU A 232 -15.65 -7.22 -7.00
N GLY A 233 -16.87 -7.46 -6.49
CA GLY A 233 -17.92 -8.12 -7.26
C GLY A 233 -18.33 -7.32 -8.50
N GLY A 234 -18.40 -5.98 -8.39
CA GLY A 234 -18.68 -5.10 -9.51
C GLY A 234 -17.56 -5.05 -10.54
N ILE A 235 -16.29 -5.02 -10.09
CA ILE A 235 -15.12 -5.03 -10.97
C ILE A 235 -14.96 -6.40 -11.66
N TYR A 236 -14.97 -7.49 -10.90
CA TYR A 236 -14.77 -8.84 -11.45
C TYR A 236 -15.96 -9.34 -12.27
N GLY A 237 -17.17 -8.83 -11.94
CA GLY A 237 -18.36 -9.05 -12.75
C GLY A 237 -18.44 -8.19 -14.02
N SER A 238 -17.41 -7.36 -14.29
CA SER A 238 -17.36 -6.43 -15.44
C SER A 238 -18.54 -5.45 -15.49
N VAL A 239 -19.15 -5.16 -14.32
CA VAL A 239 -20.24 -4.18 -14.17
C VAL A 239 -19.67 -2.78 -14.04
N PHE A 240 -18.54 -2.63 -13.37
CA PHE A 240 -17.86 -1.37 -13.12
C PHE A 240 -16.39 -1.43 -13.50
N THR A 241 -15.89 -0.34 -14.06
CA THR A 241 -14.45 -0.08 -14.10
C THR A 241 -13.92 0.21 -12.68
N PRO A 242 -12.62 0.07 -12.41
CA PRO A 242 -12.05 0.42 -11.10
C PRO A 242 -12.39 1.84 -10.64
N THR A 243 -12.45 2.81 -11.57
CA THR A 243 -12.81 4.21 -11.27
C THR A 243 -14.28 4.36 -10.89
N GLU A 244 -15.19 3.69 -11.61
CA GLU A 244 -16.61 3.69 -11.29
C GLU A 244 -16.89 2.97 -9.96
N ALA A 245 -16.24 1.83 -9.72
CA ALA A 245 -16.34 1.12 -8.45
C ALA A 245 -15.88 1.98 -7.26
N ALA A 246 -14.81 2.76 -7.44
CA ALA A 246 -14.35 3.71 -6.44
C ALA A 246 -15.40 4.80 -6.15
N ALA A 247 -16.05 5.36 -7.19
CA ALA A 247 -17.12 6.34 -7.01
C ALA A 247 -18.33 5.72 -6.31
N VAL A 248 -18.78 4.53 -6.74
CA VAL A 248 -19.90 3.79 -6.12
C VAL A 248 -19.62 3.52 -4.64
N SER A 249 -18.36 3.19 -4.29
CA SER A 249 -17.96 2.94 -2.92
C SER A 249 -18.11 4.17 -2.02
N VAL A 250 -17.83 5.37 -2.53
CA VAL A 250 -18.06 6.61 -1.78
C VAL A 250 -19.56 6.80 -1.46
N PHE A 251 -20.43 6.67 -2.48
CA PHE A 251 -21.86 6.80 -2.27
C PHE A 251 -22.39 5.76 -1.30
N TYR A 252 -21.99 4.52 -1.45
CA TYR A 252 -22.36 3.45 -0.54
C TYR A 252 -21.89 3.74 0.90
N GLY A 253 -20.63 4.13 1.08
CA GLY A 253 -20.07 4.48 2.39
C GLY A 253 -20.82 5.64 3.06
N LEU A 254 -21.21 6.67 2.29
CA LEU A 254 -22.01 7.79 2.78
C LEU A 254 -23.39 7.33 3.21
N ILE A 255 -24.07 6.50 2.42
CA ILE A 255 -25.39 5.95 2.79
C ILE A 255 -25.29 5.17 4.10
N VAL A 256 -24.28 4.30 4.22
CA VAL A 256 -24.07 3.50 5.43
C VAL A 256 -23.72 4.38 6.64
N GLY A 257 -22.80 5.32 6.49
CA GLY A 257 -22.32 6.16 7.59
C GLY A 257 -23.32 7.19 8.10
N VAL A 258 -24.11 7.78 7.18
CA VAL A 258 -25.09 8.83 7.54
C VAL A 258 -26.44 8.23 7.93
N PHE A 259 -26.99 7.30 7.12
CA PHE A 259 -28.38 6.85 7.28
C PHE A 259 -28.55 5.53 8.03
N ILE A 260 -27.54 4.66 8.03
CA ILE A 260 -27.64 3.35 8.68
C ILE A 260 -26.95 3.36 10.05
N TYR A 261 -25.70 3.83 10.10
CA TYR A 261 -24.95 3.85 11.35
C TYR A 261 -25.09 5.16 12.12
N HIS A 262 -25.54 6.23 11.47
CA HIS A 262 -25.70 7.57 12.05
C HIS A 262 -24.44 8.11 12.74
N GLU A 263 -23.27 7.71 12.23
CA GLU A 263 -21.97 8.07 12.81
C GLU A 263 -21.36 9.32 12.17
N ILE A 264 -21.79 9.68 10.94
CA ILE A 264 -21.25 10.80 10.19
C ILE A 264 -22.23 11.98 10.30
N ASP A 265 -21.80 13.01 11.04
CA ASP A 265 -22.44 14.31 11.11
C ASP A 265 -21.77 15.31 10.14
N PHE A 266 -22.30 16.54 10.08
CA PHE A 266 -21.78 17.58 9.19
C PHE A 266 -20.32 17.97 9.51
N LYS A 267 -19.92 17.92 10.79
CA LYS A 267 -18.55 18.24 11.22
C LYS A 267 -17.59 17.15 10.76
N LYS A 268 -17.90 15.89 11.04
CA LYS A 268 -17.11 14.73 10.56
C LYS A 268 -17.02 14.70 9.04
N MET A 269 -18.10 15.08 8.32
CA MET A 269 -18.09 15.16 6.86
C MET A 269 -17.06 16.18 6.37
N LYS A 270 -16.98 17.34 7.00
CA LYS A 270 -15.96 18.35 6.67
C LYS A 270 -14.54 17.80 6.88
N ASP A 271 -14.30 17.14 8.01
CA ASP A 271 -12.99 16.55 8.33
C ASP A 271 -12.62 15.46 7.31
N ILE A 272 -13.55 14.57 6.96
CA ILE A 272 -13.40 13.55 5.92
C ILE A 272 -12.96 14.18 4.59
N LEU A 273 -13.65 15.24 4.16
CA LEU A 273 -13.34 15.91 2.90
C LEU A 273 -11.95 16.57 2.93
N VAL A 274 -11.60 17.26 4.02
CA VAL A 274 -10.31 17.91 4.18
C VAL A 274 -9.17 16.89 4.17
N ASP A 275 -9.29 15.81 4.95
CA ASP A 275 -8.28 14.75 5.03
C ASP A 275 -8.12 14.04 3.68
N SER A 276 -9.24 13.76 3.00
CA SER A 276 -9.22 13.12 1.67
C SER A 276 -8.60 14.02 0.60
N CYS A 277 -8.93 15.32 0.60
CA CYS A 277 -8.31 16.27 -0.31
C CYS A 277 -6.81 16.42 -0.07
N SER A 278 -6.38 16.51 1.20
CA SER A 278 -4.97 16.63 1.57
C SER A 278 -4.15 15.42 1.10
N THR A 279 -4.67 14.21 1.38
CA THR A 279 -4.01 12.96 0.96
C THR A 279 -3.98 12.84 -0.56
N THR A 280 -5.09 13.14 -1.24
CA THR A 280 -5.18 13.13 -2.70
C THR A 280 -4.20 14.12 -3.33
N ALA A 281 -4.13 15.35 -2.80
CA ALA A 281 -3.20 16.37 -3.28
C ALA A 281 -1.74 15.91 -3.20
N THR A 282 -1.38 15.25 -2.09
CA THR A 282 -0.03 14.68 -1.91
C THR A 282 0.28 13.64 -2.99
N VAL A 283 -0.61 12.67 -3.21
CA VAL A 283 -0.42 11.62 -4.23
C VAL A 283 -0.36 12.21 -5.63
N MET A 284 -1.25 13.14 -5.96
CA MET A 284 -1.27 13.79 -7.28
C MET A 284 -0.02 14.66 -7.51
N PHE A 285 0.51 15.30 -6.47
CA PHE A 285 1.74 16.08 -6.56
C PHE A 285 2.97 15.19 -6.79
N ILE A 286 3.02 14.02 -6.13
CA ILE A 286 4.04 12.99 -6.41
C ILE A 286 3.93 12.53 -7.87
N THR A 287 2.72 12.27 -8.37
CA THR A 287 2.47 11.85 -9.76
C THR A 287 3.00 12.86 -10.78
N MET A 288 2.76 14.16 -10.55
CA MET A 288 3.28 15.22 -11.42
C MET A 288 4.81 15.25 -11.41
N GLY A 289 5.42 15.25 -10.21
CA GLY A 289 6.89 15.21 -10.06
C GLY A 289 7.52 13.99 -10.73
N ALA A 290 6.90 12.83 -10.56
CA ALA A 290 7.36 11.58 -11.15
C ALA A 290 7.24 11.56 -12.68
N THR A 291 6.19 12.16 -13.24
CA THR A 291 6.03 12.30 -14.69
C THR A 291 7.13 13.17 -15.29
N LEU A 292 7.50 14.26 -14.61
CA LEU A 292 8.65 15.08 -14.97
C LEU A 292 9.96 14.28 -14.90
N PHE A 293 10.15 13.51 -13.83
CA PHE A 293 11.32 12.68 -13.62
C PHE A 293 11.46 11.60 -14.71
N GLY A 294 10.39 10.90 -15.02
CA GLY A 294 10.32 9.90 -16.09
C GLY A 294 10.62 10.52 -17.47
N TYR A 295 10.08 11.70 -17.75
CA TYR A 295 10.39 12.44 -18.99
C TYR A 295 11.88 12.73 -19.14
N VAL A 296 12.56 13.17 -18.07
CA VAL A 296 13.99 13.44 -18.11
C VAL A 296 14.80 12.15 -18.25
N LEU A 297 14.41 11.08 -17.54
CA LEU A 297 15.05 9.76 -17.66
C LEU A 297 15.07 9.28 -19.12
N THR A 298 13.89 9.29 -19.77
CA THR A 298 13.75 8.85 -21.17
C THR A 298 14.51 9.76 -22.13
N ARG A 299 14.41 11.08 -21.95
CA ARG A 299 15.06 12.02 -22.82
C ARG A 299 16.59 12.01 -22.69
N ALA A 300 17.10 11.70 -21.51
CA ALA A 300 18.54 11.50 -21.27
C ALA A 300 19.02 10.09 -21.62
N ARG A 301 18.13 9.20 -22.10
CA ARG A 301 18.39 7.79 -22.41
C ARG A 301 18.96 6.99 -21.22
N LEU A 302 18.64 7.43 -20.00
CA LEU A 302 19.08 6.74 -18.78
C LEU A 302 18.33 5.43 -18.58
N ASP A 303 17.08 5.37 -18.99
CA ASP A 303 16.26 4.16 -19.04
C ASP A 303 16.94 3.06 -19.87
N LEU A 304 17.47 3.39 -21.05
CA LEU A 304 18.22 2.44 -21.89
C LEU A 304 19.54 2.02 -21.24
N ALA A 305 20.31 2.97 -20.69
CA ALA A 305 21.57 2.66 -20.03
C ALA A 305 21.37 1.76 -18.81
N ILE A 306 20.37 2.01 -17.99
CA ILE A 306 20.01 1.18 -16.83
C ILE A 306 19.54 -0.19 -17.31
N LYS A 307 18.71 -0.24 -18.35
CA LYS A 307 18.24 -1.49 -18.93
C LYS A 307 19.41 -2.35 -19.42
N ASP A 308 20.31 -1.80 -20.21
CA ASP A 308 21.47 -2.55 -20.74
C ASP A 308 22.39 -3.01 -19.61
N PHE A 309 22.61 -2.16 -18.60
CA PHE A 309 23.37 -2.52 -17.41
C PHE A 309 22.73 -3.69 -16.66
N MET A 310 21.41 -3.64 -16.42
CA MET A 310 20.68 -4.71 -15.74
C MET A 310 20.70 -6.00 -16.55
N LEU A 311 20.50 -5.96 -17.86
CA LEU A 311 20.55 -7.14 -18.73
C LEU A 311 21.95 -7.78 -18.73
N ASN A 312 23.01 -6.97 -18.73
CA ASN A 312 24.37 -7.47 -18.63
C ASN A 312 24.65 -8.17 -17.30
N ILE A 313 24.20 -7.61 -16.18
CA ILE A 313 24.37 -8.23 -14.85
C ILE A 313 23.53 -9.49 -14.71
N THR A 314 22.29 -9.46 -15.19
CA THR A 314 21.37 -10.61 -15.07
C THR A 314 21.75 -11.75 -16.01
N GLY A 315 22.51 -11.47 -17.08
CA GLY A 315 22.82 -12.46 -18.12
C GLY A 315 21.56 -13.07 -18.76
N GLY A 316 20.44 -12.36 -18.75
CA GLY A 316 19.14 -12.86 -19.23
C GLY A 316 18.39 -13.74 -18.24
N SER A 317 18.89 -13.91 -17.01
CA SER A 317 18.23 -14.72 -15.98
C SER A 317 17.15 -13.92 -15.25
N THR A 318 15.90 -14.42 -15.31
CA THR A 318 14.75 -13.86 -14.54
C THR A 318 14.95 -14.00 -13.04
N VAL A 319 15.64 -15.05 -12.58
CA VAL A 319 15.93 -15.28 -11.16
C VAL A 319 16.84 -14.18 -10.61
N ILE A 320 17.94 -13.89 -11.32
CA ILE A 320 18.88 -12.84 -10.90
C ILE A 320 18.22 -11.48 -10.96
N PHE A 321 17.39 -11.22 -11.97
CA PHE A 321 16.60 -10.00 -12.07
C PHE A 321 15.74 -9.80 -10.82
N PHE A 322 14.94 -10.78 -10.41
CA PHE A 322 14.09 -10.67 -9.23
C PHE A 322 14.89 -10.57 -7.92
N ILE A 323 16.08 -11.18 -7.82
CA ILE A 323 16.97 -10.98 -6.65
C ILE A 323 17.34 -9.49 -6.54
N ILE A 324 17.78 -8.88 -7.66
CA ILE A 324 18.16 -7.46 -7.67
C ILE A 324 16.94 -6.58 -7.35
N VAL A 325 15.80 -6.80 -8.01
CA VAL A 325 14.55 -6.06 -7.77
C VAL A 325 14.16 -6.14 -6.30
N ASN A 326 14.14 -7.35 -5.73
CA ASN A 326 13.75 -7.55 -4.34
C ASN A 326 14.68 -6.84 -3.36
N ILE A 327 16.00 -6.91 -3.55
CA ILE A 327 16.96 -6.24 -2.67
C ILE A 327 16.82 -4.72 -2.77
N VAL A 328 16.75 -4.18 -3.99
CA VAL A 328 16.62 -2.74 -4.22
C VAL A 328 15.32 -2.19 -3.64
N LEU A 329 14.21 -2.88 -3.86
CA LEU A 329 12.91 -2.44 -3.37
C LEU A 329 12.76 -2.60 -1.85
N LEU A 330 13.31 -3.64 -1.23
CA LEU A 330 13.35 -3.76 0.23
C LEU A 330 14.13 -2.61 0.87
N ILE A 331 15.29 -2.27 0.31
CA ILE A 331 16.07 -1.12 0.79
C ILE A 331 15.30 0.18 0.57
N ALA A 332 14.76 0.40 -0.64
CA ALA A 332 13.99 1.61 -0.95
C ALA A 332 12.74 1.74 -0.08
N GLY A 333 11.99 0.65 0.12
CA GLY A 333 10.77 0.61 0.91
C GLY A 333 10.97 0.90 2.40
N CYS A 334 12.21 0.71 2.92
CA CYS A 334 12.52 1.16 4.28
C CYS A 334 12.44 2.69 4.45
N PHE A 335 12.70 3.46 3.38
CA PHE A 335 12.82 4.92 3.41
C PHE A 335 11.70 5.65 2.67
N LEU A 336 11.10 5.01 1.67
CA LEU A 336 10.09 5.58 0.78
C LEU A 336 8.73 4.94 1.04
N ASP A 337 7.67 5.70 0.84
CA ASP A 337 6.34 5.13 0.73
C ASP A 337 6.18 4.34 -0.59
N SER A 338 5.27 3.37 -0.60
CA SER A 338 5.08 2.46 -1.73
C SER A 338 4.75 3.19 -3.04
N THR A 339 3.94 4.25 -2.97
CA THR A 339 3.54 5.03 -4.16
C THR A 339 4.74 5.71 -4.80
N SER A 340 5.54 6.40 -4.00
CA SER A 340 6.75 7.10 -4.47
C SER A 340 7.78 6.13 -5.04
N ALA A 341 7.98 4.99 -4.36
CA ALA A 341 8.89 3.95 -4.84
C ALA A 341 8.44 3.38 -6.19
N LEU A 342 7.15 3.13 -6.40
CA LEU A 342 6.62 2.68 -7.68
C LEU A 342 6.90 3.67 -8.81
N TYR A 343 6.70 4.97 -8.57
CA TYR A 343 6.98 5.99 -9.58
C TYR A 343 8.45 6.06 -9.99
N ILE A 344 9.37 5.75 -9.07
CA ILE A 344 10.81 5.77 -9.34
C ILE A 344 11.24 4.49 -10.03
N PHE A 345 10.84 3.33 -9.50
CA PHE A 345 11.41 2.05 -9.90
C PHE A 345 10.65 1.34 -11.02
N THR A 346 9.34 1.56 -11.19
CA THR A 346 8.58 0.93 -12.28
C THR A 346 9.13 1.30 -13.66
N PRO A 347 9.42 2.57 -13.99
CA PRO A 347 10.02 2.92 -15.28
C PRO A 347 11.40 2.31 -15.52
N LEU A 348 12.11 1.94 -14.46
CA LEU A 348 13.44 1.33 -14.54
C LEU A 348 13.36 -0.19 -14.73
N PHE A 349 12.45 -0.86 -14.03
CA PHE A 349 12.35 -2.32 -14.03
C PHE A 349 11.42 -2.88 -15.10
N ALA A 350 10.31 -2.20 -15.41
CA ALA A 350 9.32 -2.71 -16.36
C ALA A 350 9.89 -2.97 -17.78
N PRO A 351 10.74 -2.08 -18.37
CA PRO A 351 11.34 -2.35 -19.68
C PRO A 351 12.29 -3.55 -19.68
N VAL A 352 12.99 -3.81 -18.57
CA VAL A 352 13.89 -4.97 -18.40
C VAL A 352 13.06 -6.24 -18.27
N ALA A 353 12.03 -6.21 -17.43
CA ALA A 353 11.13 -7.34 -17.20
C ALA A 353 10.44 -7.79 -18.49
N LEU A 354 9.94 -6.83 -19.29
CA LEU A 354 9.31 -7.10 -20.57
C LEU A 354 10.28 -7.82 -21.54
N GLN A 355 11.54 -7.39 -21.57
CA GLN A 355 12.56 -8.03 -22.42
C GLN A 355 12.92 -9.43 -21.94
N LEU A 356 12.82 -9.71 -20.64
CA LEU A 356 13.02 -11.03 -20.04
C LEU A 356 11.75 -11.93 -20.15
N GLY A 357 10.69 -11.45 -20.78
CA GLY A 357 9.43 -12.18 -20.93
C GLY A 357 8.62 -12.30 -19.63
N ILE A 358 8.86 -11.42 -18.66
CA ILE A 358 8.12 -11.38 -17.38
C ILE A 358 6.81 -10.63 -17.62
N ASP A 359 5.71 -11.24 -17.17
CA ASP A 359 4.38 -10.63 -17.22
C ASP A 359 4.33 -9.35 -16.38
N PRO A 360 3.80 -8.21 -16.92
CA PRO A 360 3.71 -6.95 -16.20
C PRO A 360 2.86 -7.03 -14.93
N ILE A 361 1.81 -7.86 -14.91
CA ILE A 361 0.94 -8.05 -13.74
C ILE A 361 1.72 -8.75 -12.62
N HIS A 362 2.49 -9.78 -12.98
CA HIS A 362 3.36 -10.48 -12.04
C HIS A 362 4.43 -9.56 -11.46
N LEU A 363 5.14 -8.80 -12.31
CA LEU A 363 6.13 -7.82 -11.85
C LEU A 363 5.50 -6.82 -10.86
N GLY A 364 4.35 -6.24 -11.22
CA GLY A 364 3.64 -5.28 -10.38
C GLY A 364 3.27 -5.86 -9.02
N THR A 365 2.75 -7.08 -9.02
CA THR A 365 2.40 -7.78 -7.78
C THR A 365 3.62 -8.01 -6.89
N VAL A 366 4.75 -8.49 -7.45
CA VAL A 366 6.00 -8.68 -6.70
C VAL A 366 6.51 -7.36 -6.14
N MET A 367 6.53 -6.29 -6.95
CA MET A 367 6.97 -4.97 -6.50
C MET A 367 6.10 -4.44 -5.35
N ILE A 368 4.78 -4.60 -5.44
CA ILE A 368 3.86 -4.09 -4.42
C ILE A 368 3.95 -4.90 -3.12
N VAL A 369 4.04 -6.23 -3.20
CA VAL A 369 4.27 -7.08 -2.01
C VAL A 369 5.59 -6.71 -1.33
N ASN A 370 6.65 -6.51 -2.11
CA ASN A 370 7.95 -6.10 -1.59
C ASN A 370 7.89 -4.75 -0.88
N LEU A 371 7.29 -3.74 -1.51
CA LEU A 371 7.14 -2.40 -0.95
C LEU A 371 6.20 -2.39 0.28
N ALA A 372 5.21 -3.27 0.31
CA ALA A 372 4.37 -3.46 1.50
C ALA A 372 5.21 -3.93 2.70
N ILE A 373 6.13 -4.87 2.48
CA ILE A 373 7.09 -5.31 3.51
C ILE A 373 8.01 -4.16 3.92
N GLY A 374 8.44 -3.33 2.98
CA GLY A 374 9.23 -2.13 3.24
C GLY A 374 8.57 -1.18 4.23
N LEU A 375 7.23 -1.02 4.20
CA LEU A 375 6.50 -0.13 5.10
C LEU A 375 6.64 -0.48 6.60
N PHE A 376 6.99 -1.70 6.94
CA PHE A 376 7.25 -2.13 8.32
C PHE A 376 8.65 -2.68 8.54
N THR A 377 9.58 -2.38 7.62
CA THR A 377 10.99 -2.80 7.73
C THR A 377 11.84 -1.66 8.31
N PRO A 378 12.61 -1.89 9.40
CA PRO A 378 13.57 -0.90 9.91
C PRO A 378 14.61 -0.52 8.84
N PRO A 379 15.19 0.71 8.85
CA PRO A 379 15.24 1.66 9.97
C PRO A 379 14.06 2.63 10.03
N VAL A 380 13.35 2.90 8.93
CA VAL A 380 12.22 3.84 8.96
C VAL A 380 10.91 3.08 9.01
N GLY A 381 10.40 2.58 7.89
CA GLY A 381 9.13 1.87 7.81
C GLY A 381 7.95 2.68 8.33
N VAL A 382 7.23 3.37 7.44
CA VAL A 382 6.18 4.35 7.82
C VAL A 382 5.16 3.75 8.79
N ASN A 383 4.76 2.48 8.61
CA ASN A 383 3.82 1.79 9.49
C ASN A 383 4.38 1.61 10.92
N LEU A 384 5.71 1.43 11.04
CA LEU A 384 6.35 1.30 12.37
C LEU A 384 6.21 2.59 13.15
N TYR A 385 6.45 3.74 12.51
CA TYR A 385 6.30 5.03 13.18
C TYR A 385 4.87 5.31 13.63
N VAL A 386 3.88 4.99 12.79
CA VAL A 386 2.47 5.13 13.17
C VAL A 386 2.14 4.22 14.35
N ALA A 387 2.57 2.96 14.33
CA ALA A 387 2.34 2.02 15.41
C ALA A 387 3.07 2.42 16.70
N CYS A 388 4.30 2.94 16.62
CA CYS A 388 5.06 3.47 17.76
C CYS A 388 4.35 4.64 18.41
N GLY A 389 3.83 5.58 17.60
CA GLY A 389 3.09 6.73 18.11
C GLY A 389 1.81 6.35 18.86
N ILE A 390 1.13 5.27 18.42
CA ILE A 390 -0.08 4.77 19.09
C ILE A 390 0.27 3.97 20.36
N GLY A 391 1.31 3.14 20.27
CA GLY A 391 1.70 2.25 21.37
C GLY A 391 2.59 2.89 22.43
N ASP A 392 2.98 4.16 22.22
CA ASP A 392 3.92 4.93 23.08
C ASP A 392 5.22 4.16 23.37
N ILE A 393 5.80 3.57 22.32
CA ILE A 393 7.08 2.82 22.38
C ILE A 393 8.10 3.40 21.41
N LYS A 394 9.38 3.15 21.68
CA LYS A 394 10.47 3.58 20.81
C LYS A 394 10.64 2.64 19.61
N ILE A 395 11.23 3.19 18.53
CA ILE A 395 11.50 2.44 17.31
C ILE A 395 12.45 1.25 17.53
N GLU A 396 13.38 1.36 18.49
CA GLU A 396 14.30 0.30 18.84
C GLU A 396 13.59 -0.89 19.53
N GLU A 397 12.49 -0.63 20.22
CA GLU A 397 11.69 -1.67 20.88
C GLU A 397 10.83 -2.43 19.86
N ILE A 398 10.14 -1.73 18.97
CA ILE A 398 9.32 -2.36 17.94
C ILE A 398 10.19 -3.16 16.96
N THR A 399 11.42 -2.71 16.69
CA THR A 399 12.39 -3.42 15.82
C THR A 399 12.68 -4.84 16.31
N LYS A 400 12.69 -5.07 17.62
CA LYS A 400 12.85 -6.43 18.17
C LYS A 400 11.58 -7.28 17.98
N GLY A 401 10.41 -6.64 18.10
CA GLY A 401 9.12 -7.32 17.96
C GLY A 401 8.78 -7.69 16.53
N ILE A 402 9.31 -6.94 15.53
CA ILE A 402 8.94 -7.10 14.11
C ILE A 402 9.63 -8.28 13.42
N ILE A 403 10.77 -8.74 13.94
CA ILE A 403 11.60 -9.77 13.28
C ILE A 403 10.80 -11.01 12.89
N PRO A 404 9.96 -11.62 13.76
CA PRO A 404 9.19 -12.81 13.37
C PRO A 404 8.19 -12.53 12.23
N CYS A 405 7.54 -11.36 12.24
CA CYS A 405 6.61 -10.95 11.19
C CYS A 405 7.37 -10.72 9.87
N LEU A 406 8.52 -10.03 9.95
CA LEU A 406 9.34 -9.75 8.78
C LEU A 406 9.85 -11.04 8.11
N LEU A 407 10.32 -12.01 8.89
CA LEU A 407 10.77 -13.29 8.35
C LEU A 407 9.65 -14.07 7.67
N ALA A 408 8.44 -14.07 8.24
CA ALA A 408 7.28 -14.71 7.62
C ALA A 408 6.92 -14.05 6.29
N GLU A 409 6.92 -12.72 6.25
CA GLU A 409 6.56 -11.98 5.04
C GLU A 409 7.65 -12.05 3.96
N LEU A 410 8.92 -12.16 4.33
CA LEU A 410 9.99 -12.43 3.37
C LEU A 410 9.83 -13.82 2.72
N VAL A 411 9.36 -14.82 3.47
CA VAL A 411 9.02 -16.12 2.87
C VAL A 411 7.86 -15.96 1.88
N VAL A 412 6.81 -15.21 2.23
CA VAL A 412 5.71 -14.93 1.30
C VAL A 412 6.21 -14.21 0.05
N LEU A 413 7.08 -13.20 0.21
CA LEU A 413 7.67 -12.50 -0.93
C LEU A 413 8.41 -13.45 -1.86
N LEU A 414 9.23 -14.35 -1.33
CA LEU A 414 9.95 -15.34 -2.14
C LEU A 414 8.99 -16.30 -2.86
N LEU A 415 7.94 -16.77 -2.19
CA LEU A 415 6.93 -17.61 -2.81
C LEU A 415 6.23 -16.87 -3.97
N VAL A 416 5.78 -15.63 -3.75
CA VAL A 416 5.11 -14.82 -4.77
C VAL A 416 6.06 -14.51 -5.93
N THR A 417 7.34 -14.21 -5.65
CA THR A 417 8.34 -13.88 -6.66
C THR A 417 8.65 -15.04 -7.60
N TYR A 418 8.83 -16.25 -7.04
CA TYR A 418 9.32 -17.40 -7.81
C TYR A 418 8.24 -18.40 -8.22
N ILE A 419 6.99 -18.18 -7.81
CA ILE A 419 5.82 -18.96 -8.21
C ILE A 419 4.81 -18.02 -8.87
N PRO A 420 4.98 -17.69 -10.20
CA PRO A 420 4.11 -16.73 -10.89
C PRO A 420 2.62 -17.09 -10.83
N SER A 421 2.29 -18.38 -10.75
CA SER A 421 0.90 -18.81 -10.59
C SER A 421 0.22 -18.27 -9.34
N LEU A 422 0.93 -17.86 -8.28
CA LEU A 422 0.32 -17.24 -7.09
C LEU A 422 -0.24 -15.83 -7.38
N SER A 423 0.31 -15.14 -8.36
CA SER A 423 -0.19 -13.83 -8.81
C SER A 423 -1.05 -13.93 -10.07
N LEU A 424 -0.83 -14.94 -10.94
CA LEU A 424 -1.49 -15.03 -12.23
C LEU A 424 -2.61 -16.08 -12.30
N MET A 425 -2.86 -16.84 -11.21
CA MET A 425 -3.82 -17.94 -11.19
C MET A 425 -5.24 -17.57 -11.65
N PHE A 426 -5.69 -16.37 -11.34
CA PHE A 426 -7.04 -15.87 -11.63
C PHE A 426 -7.04 -14.71 -12.65
N VAL A 427 -5.87 -14.38 -13.21
CA VAL A 427 -5.74 -13.40 -14.29
C VAL A 427 -6.07 -14.09 -15.60
N GLY A 428 -7.06 -13.54 -16.32
CA GLY A 428 -7.60 -14.11 -17.57
C GLY A 428 -6.83 -13.68 -18.82
#